data_061d1c6f6923d98c8df35368b960f79b
#
_entry.id   061d1c6f6923d98c8df35368b960f79b
#
_cell.length_a   1.000
_cell.length_b   1.000
_cell.length_c   1.000
_cell.angle_alpha   90.00
_cell.angle_beta   90.00
_cell.angle_gamma   90.00
#
_symmetry.space_group_name_H-M   'P 1'
#
loop_
_entity.id
_entity.type
_entity.pdbx_description
1 polymer ?
#
loop_
_entity_poly.entity_id
_entity_poly.type
_entity_poly.pdbx_seq_one_letter_code
_entity_poly.pdbx_strand_id
1 'polypeptide(L)'
;ILTRLVGSEMCIRDSELCEQNRYGQKNGAGYYNYSEGSRAPNPAPENEATYEKISAENGFTRRDISDEEIVDRCILALINEGADILSEGVAQRAADIDVVYINGYGFPIWRGGPMHHANAMGLDVVIEKLNKYREITGNDVYKPSEMLLKLAESGERLGEAPAKEDRKEKLDFEMSSVANNF
;
A
#
# COMPACT_ATOMS: atom_id res chain seq x y z
N ILE A 1 -3.77 18.67 -6.43
CA ILE A 1 -3.04 17.42 -6.08
C ILE A 1 -2.35 17.56 -4.72
N LEU A 2 -1.73 18.72 -4.39
CA LEU A 2 -1.04 18.93 -3.11
C LEU A 2 -1.98 19.02 -1.90
N THR A 3 -3.20 19.48 -2.06
CA THR A 3 -4.18 19.64 -0.97
C THR A 3 -4.73 18.31 -0.42
N ARG A 4 -4.52 17.19 -1.11
CA ARG A 4 -4.95 15.85 -0.65
C ARG A 4 -3.90 15.13 0.19
N LEU A 5 -2.65 15.60 0.15
CA LEU A 5 -1.54 15.07 0.97
C LEU A 5 -1.36 15.83 2.28
N VAL A 6 -1.85 17.08 2.36
CA VAL A 6 -1.83 17.89 3.57
C VAL A 6 -3.07 17.53 4.39
N GLY A 7 -2.88 16.73 5.42
CA GLY A 7 -3.95 16.29 6.32
C GLY A 7 -4.06 14.76 6.45
N SER A 8 -3.15 13.98 5.83
CA SER A 8 -3.02 12.58 6.21
C SER A 8 -2.40 12.49 7.61
N GLU A 9 -2.84 11.54 8.41
CA GLU A 9 -2.31 11.31 9.77
C GLU A 9 -0.79 11.23 9.83
N MET A 10 -0.17 10.73 8.78
CA MET A 10 1.28 10.64 8.64
C MET A 10 1.92 12.02 8.58
N CYS A 11 1.35 12.95 7.80
CA CYS A 11 1.84 14.33 7.71
C CYS A 11 1.65 15.10 9.02
N ILE A 12 0.59 14.83 9.78
CA ILE A 12 0.36 15.48 11.09
C ILE A 12 1.44 15.07 12.08
N ARG A 13 1.78 13.76 12.15
CA ARG A 13 2.86 13.27 13.02
C ARG A 13 4.22 13.82 12.62
N ASP A 14 4.52 13.84 11.33
CA ASP A 14 5.77 14.37 10.81
C ASP A 14 5.92 15.86 11.17
N SER A 15 4.87 16.65 11.00
CA SER A 15 4.87 18.08 11.35
C SER A 15 5.12 18.28 12.83
N GLU A 16 4.43 17.57 13.70
CA GLU A 16 4.59 17.67 15.16
C GLU A 16 6.00 17.29 15.59
N LEU A 17 6.58 16.22 15.04
CA LEU A 17 7.98 15.85 15.32
C LEU A 17 8.97 16.91 14.81
N CYS A 18 8.71 17.52 13.65
CA CYS A 18 9.53 18.61 13.13
C CYS A 18 9.46 19.85 14.03
N GLU A 19 8.29 20.21 14.57
CA GLU A 19 8.12 21.31 15.54
C GLU A 19 8.90 21.05 16.83
N GLN A 20 9.04 19.79 17.22
CA GLN A 20 9.86 19.37 18.36
C GLN A 20 11.35 19.23 18.00
N ASN A 21 11.80 19.71 16.83
CA ASN A 21 13.18 19.59 16.36
C ASN A 21 13.64 18.13 16.19
N ARG A 22 12.73 17.19 15.88
CA ARG A 22 13.03 15.79 15.70
C ARG A 22 13.10 15.43 14.20
N TYR A 23 14.29 15.64 13.60
CA TYR A 23 14.52 15.48 12.15
C TYR A 23 15.16 14.11 11.77
N GLY A 24 15.15 13.17 12.68
CA GLY A 24 15.72 11.84 12.47
C GLY A 24 17.23 11.79 12.64
N GLN A 25 17.90 11.05 11.78
CA GLN A 25 19.37 10.86 11.85
C GLN A 25 20.17 12.18 11.76
N LYS A 26 19.61 13.23 11.18
CA LYS A 26 20.27 14.52 11.01
C LYS A 26 20.72 15.13 12.34
N ASN A 27 19.89 14.98 13.36
CA ASN A 27 20.14 15.57 14.69
C ASN A 27 19.99 14.54 15.83
N GLY A 28 20.02 13.26 15.50
CA GLY A 28 19.99 12.18 16.47
C GLY A 28 18.62 11.82 17.04
N ALA A 29 17.57 12.53 16.69
CA ALA A 29 16.22 12.32 17.21
C ALA A 29 15.16 12.48 16.11
N GLY A 30 14.22 11.53 16.02
CA GLY A 30 13.11 11.51 15.08
C GLY A 30 12.01 10.60 15.60
N TYR A 31 11.44 9.76 14.76
CA TYR A 31 10.60 8.63 15.20
C TYR A 31 11.37 7.71 16.16
N TYR A 32 12.65 7.56 15.93
CA TYR A 32 13.59 6.84 16.76
C TYR A 32 14.70 7.78 17.24
N ASN A 33 15.41 7.37 18.29
CA ASN A 33 16.63 8.02 18.72
C ASN A 33 17.85 7.36 18.07
N TYR A 34 18.88 8.15 17.77
CA TYR A 34 20.12 7.68 17.12
C TYR A 34 21.32 8.11 17.95
N SER A 35 22.18 7.14 18.28
CA SER A 35 23.46 7.43 18.90
C SER A 35 24.41 8.07 17.90
N GLU A 36 25.32 8.92 18.37
CA GLU A 36 26.34 9.57 17.53
C GLU A 36 27.14 8.54 16.74
N GLY A 37 27.26 8.74 15.44
CA GLY A 37 27.97 7.83 14.53
C GLY A 37 27.25 6.53 14.19
N SER A 38 26.05 6.28 14.73
CA SER A 38 25.25 5.09 14.46
C SER A 38 23.99 5.41 13.66
N ARG A 39 23.64 4.52 12.72
CA ARG A 39 22.36 4.55 12.01
C ARG A 39 21.32 3.59 12.59
N ALA A 40 21.69 2.84 13.64
CA ALA A 40 20.77 1.92 14.29
C ALA A 40 19.69 2.69 15.04
N PRO A 41 18.40 2.40 14.79
CA PRO A 41 17.30 3.05 15.48
C PRO A 41 17.18 2.52 16.90
N ASN A 42 17.09 3.42 17.88
CA ASN A 42 16.75 3.09 19.25
C ASN A 42 15.33 3.57 19.57
N PRO A 43 14.57 2.88 20.42
CA PRO A 43 13.24 3.32 20.83
C PRO A 43 13.25 4.76 21.37
N ALA A 44 12.18 5.50 21.08
CA ALA A 44 11.98 6.87 21.54
C ALA A 44 10.65 6.97 22.33
N PRO A 45 10.60 6.44 23.57
CA PRO A 45 9.37 6.40 24.37
C PRO A 45 8.78 7.79 24.65
N GLU A 46 9.58 8.83 24.60
CA GLU A 46 9.14 10.22 24.76
C GLU A 46 8.17 10.67 23.65
N ASN A 47 8.16 10.03 22.49
CA ASN A 47 7.21 10.32 21.42
C ASN A 47 5.80 9.80 21.72
N GLU A 48 5.64 8.88 22.67
CA GLU A 48 4.36 8.22 22.93
C GLU A 48 3.27 9.19 23.33
N ALA A 49 3.60 10.14 24.19
CA ALA A 49 2.66 11.21 24.60
C ALA A 49 2.21 12.08 23.40
N THR A 50 3.13 12.35 22.47
CA THR A 50 2.82 13.07 21.23
C THR A 50 1.85 12.25 20.36
N TYR A 51 2.08 10.96 20.21
CA TYR A 51 1.20 10.09 19.41
C TYR A 51 -0.18 9.92 20.04
N GLU A 52 -0.26 9.81 21.36
CA GLU A 52 -1.54 9.78 22.08
C GLU A 52 -2.34 11.04 21.89
N LYS A 53 -1.70 12.21 22.04
CA LYS A 53 -2.32 13.52 21.81
C LYS A 53 -2.88 13.61 20.39
N ILE A 54 -2.07 13.31 19.36
CA ILE A 54 -2.48 13.38 17.96
C ILE A 54 -3.64 12.43 17.69
N SER A 55 -3.59 11.20 18.21
CA SER A 55 -4.66 10.23 18.03
C SER A 55 -5.97 10.72 18.64
N ALA A 56 -5.93 11.29 19.84
CA ALA A 56 -7.10 11.83 20.52
C ALA A 56 -7.69 13.05 19.77
N GLU A 57 -6.87 13.97 19.32
CA GLU A 57 -7.28 15.16 18.58
C GLU A 57 -7.91 14.83 17.22
N ASN A 58 -7.51 13.72 16.61
CA ASN A 58 -8.05 13.28 15.33
C ASN A 58 -9.13 12.19 15.46
N GLY A 59 -9.57 11.88 16.68
CA GLY A 59 -10.66 10.93 16.93
C GLY A 59 -10.30 9.47 16.68
N PHE A 60 -9.00 9.11 16.68
CA PHE A 60 -8.56 7.73 16.52
C PHE A 60 -8.53 6.99 17.85
N THR A 61 -9.21 5.87 17.89
CA THR A 61 -9.09 4.92 19.00
C THR A 61 -7.87 4.05 18.78
N ARG A 62 -6.84 4.22 19.61
CA ARG A 62 -5.66 3.36 19.60
C ARG A 62 -6.03 1.97 20.10
N ARG A 63 -5.44 0.96 19.47
CA ARG A 63 -5.59 -0.45 19.85
C ARG A 63 -4.31 -1.21 19.55
N ASP A 64 -4.17 -2.35 20.14
CA ASP A 64 -3.10 -3.27 19.80
C ASP A 64 -3.30 -3.82 18.40
N ILE A 65 -2.23 -3.82 17.61
CA ILE A 65 -2.19 -4.34 16.24
C ILE A 65 -1.14 -5.43 16.22
N SER A 66 -1.52 -6.64 15.85
CA SER A 66 -0.60 -7.76 15.76
C SER A 66 0.36 -7.62 14.57
N ASP A 67 1.53 -8.23 14.67
CA ASP A 67 2.51 -8.28 13.57
C ASP A 67 1.89 -8.88 12.29
N GLU A 68 1.03 -9.90 12.45
CA GLU A 68 0.29 -10.49 11.33
C GLU A 68 -0.60 -9.46 10.63
N GLU A 69 -1.36 -8.68 11.40
CA GLU A 69 -2.22 -7.62 10.84
C GLU A 69 -1.38 -6.57 10.09
N ILE A 70 -0.23 -6.16 10.65
CA ILE A 70 0.65 -5.19 10.01
C ILE A 70 1.11 -5.71 8.65
N VAL A 71 1.62 -6.96 8.62
CA VAL A 71 2.09 -7.60 7.39
C VAL A 71 0.96 -7.78 6.39
N ASP A 72 -0.17 -8.31 6.81
CA ASP A 72 -1.35 -8.51 5.97
C ASP A 72 -1.79 -7.19 5.32
N ARG A 73 -1.94 -6.13 6.10
CA ARG A 73 -2.38 -4.82 5.60
C ARG A 73 -1.45 -4.24 4.54
N CYS A 74 -0.14 -4.37 4.74
CA CYS A 74 0.84 -3.92 3.76
C CYS A 74 0.80 -4.78 2.49
N ILE A 75 0.82 -6.10 2.63
CA ILE A 75 0.89 -7.01 1.49
C ILE A 75 -0.41 -7.02 0.69
N LEU A 76 -1.56 -6.97 1.35
CA LEU A 76 -2.86 -6.94 0.66
C LEU A 76 -3.06 -5.64 -0.14
N ALA A 77 -2.59 -4.51 0.35
CA ALA A 77 -2.60 -3.26 -0.41
C ALA A 77 -1.76 -3.37 -1.68
N LEU A 78 -0.56 -4.00 -1.61
CA LEU A 78 0.29 -4.25 -2.78
C LEU A 78 -0.35 -5.21 -3.78
N ILE A 79 -0.99 -6.27 -3.30
CA ILE A 79 -1.70 -7.25 -4.14
C ILE A 79 -2.87 -6.56 -4.87
N ASN A 80 -3.67 -5.80 -4.14
CA ASN A 80 -4.85 -5.14 -4.68
C ASN A 80 -4.48 -4.13 -5.77
N GLU A 81 -3.52 -3.24 -5.48
CA GLU A 81 -2.98 -2.29 -6.46
C GLU A 81 -2.33 -3.00 -7.65
N GLY A 82 -1.58 -4.07 -7.41
CA GLY A 82 -0.97 -4.88 -8.45
C GLY A 82 -2.00 -5.50 -9.41
N ALA A 83 -3.15 -5.93 -8.90
CA ALA A 83 -4.25 -6.43 -9.73
C ALA A 83 -4.88 -5.29 -10.57
N ASP A 84 -5.03 -4.09 -10.00
CA ASP A 84 -5.55 -2.93 -10.75
C ASP A 84 -4.58 -2.51 -11.86
N ILE A 85 -3.28 -2.39 -11.58
CA ILE A 85 -2.23 -2.08 -12.57
C ILE A 85 -2.22 -3.12 -13.71
N LEU A 86 -2.42 -4.39 -13.38
CA LEU A 86 -2.49 -5.46 -14.37
C LEU A 86 -3.77 -5.34 -15.22
N SER A 87 -4.92 -5.06 -14.61
CA SER A 87 -6.19 -4.89 -15.30
C SER A 87 -6.19 -3.68 -16.24
N GLU A 88 -5.52 -2.60 -15.87
CA GLU A 88 -5.31 -1.40 -16.66
C GLU A 88 -4.28 -1.61 -17.77
N GLY A 89 -3.55 -2.72 -17.74
CA GLY A 89 -2.51 -3.05 -18.70
C GLY A 89 -1.26 -2.18 -18.59
N VAL A 90 -1.05 -1.52 -17.47
CA VAL A 90 0.21 -0.82 -17.13
C VAL A 90 1.33 -1.84 -16.99
N ALA A 91 1.10 -2.92 -16.23
CA ALA A 91 1.94 -4.12 -16.26
C ALA A 91 1.38 -5.12 -17.27
N GLN A 92 2.25 -5.84 -17.99
CA GLN A 92 1.83 -6.83 -18.98
C GLN A 92 1.57 -8.20 -18.36
N ARG A 93 2.32 -8.56 -17.32
CA ARG A 93 2.23 -9.85 -16.65
C ARG A 93 2.36 -9.64 -15.14
N ALA A 94 1.68 -10.47 -14.37
CA ALA A 94 1.81 -10.52 -12.92
C ALA A 94 3.28 -10.74 -12.49
N ALA A 95 4.00 -11.60 -13.21
CA ALA A 95 5.42 -11.85 -12.97
C ALA A 95 6.31 -10.60 -13.15
N ASP A 96 5.94 -9.63 -13.97
CA ASP A 96 6.71 -8.39 -14.12
C ASP A 96 6.64 -7.56 -12.84
N ILE A 97 5.47 -7.53 -12.19
CA ILE A 97 5.27 -6.89 -10.88
C ILE A 97 6.11 -7.62 -9.83
N ASP A 98 6.07 -8.95 -9.80
CA ASP A 98 6.84 -9.76 -8.85
C ASP A 98 8.34 -9.51 -8.96
N VAL A 99 8.89 -9.48 -10.18
CA VAL A 99 10.31 -9.20 -10.43
C VAL A 99 10.72 -7.82 -9.94
N VAL A 100 9.88 -6.81 -10.18
CA VAL A 100 10.15 -5.44 -9.71
C VAL A 100 10.18 -5.39 -8.18
N TYR A 101 9.23 -6.03 -7.51
CA TYR A 101 9.17 -6.03 -6.05
C TYR A 101 10.32 -6.81 -5.40
N ILE A 102 10.72 -7.95 -5.96
CA ILE A 102 11.84 -8.73 -5.46
C ILE A 102 13.16 -7.97 -5.60
N ASN A 103 13.42 -7.41 -6.77
CA ASN A 103 14.72 -6.80 -7.06
C ASN A 103 14.82 -5.32 -6.67
N GLY A 104 13.70 -4.60 -6.70
CA GLY A 104 13.67 -3.15 -6.44
C GLY A 104 13.30 -2.77 -5.02
N TYR A 105 12.43 -3.54 -4.38
CA TYR A 105 11.83 -3.17 -3.09
C TYR A 105 12.11 -4.17 -1.96
N GLY A 106 12.91 -5.20 -2.24
CA GLY A 106 13.32 -6.16 -1.21
C GLY A 106 12.21 -7.10 -0.75
N PHE A 107 11.20 -7.35 -1.58
CA PHE A 107 10.19 -8.36 -1.27
C PHE A 107 10.88 -9.72 -1.09
N PRO A 108 10.48 -10.52 -0.08
CA PRO A 108 11.14 -11.79 0.20
C PRO A 108 11.11 -12.74 -1.01
N ILE A 109 12.28 -13.07 -1.55
CA ILE A 109 12.43 -13.89 -2.76
C ILE A 109 11.76 -15.27 -2.64
N TRP A 110 11.76 -15.83 -1.43
CA TRP A 110 11.14 -17.13 -1.16
C TRP A 110 9.59 -17.08 -1.20
N ARG A 111 8.99 -15.89 -1.19
CA ARG A 111 7.56 -15.68 -1.39
C ARG A 111 7.19 -15.44 -2.85
N GLY A 112 8.16 -15.25 -3.74
CA GLY A 112 7.97 -15.14 -5.19
C GLY A 112 7.39 -13.82 -5.71
N GLY A 113 7.22 -12.81 -4.85
CA GLY A 113 6.59 -11.53 -5.18
C GLY A 113 5.14 -11.44 -4.78
N PRO A 114 4.52 -10.24 -4.82
CA PRO A 114 3.16 -10.03 -4.32
C PRO A 114 2.09 -10.78 -5.12
N MET A 115 2.19 -10.87 -6.44
CA MET A 115 1.20 -11.55 -7.29
C MET A 115 1.29 -13.07 -7.14
N HIS A 116 2.51 -13.61 -7.16
CA HIS A 116 2.74 -15.02 -6.89
C HIS A 116 2.25 -15.40 -5.47
N HIS A 117 2.50 -14.54 -4.50
CA HIS A 117 2.05 -14.76 -3.11
C HIS A 117 0.52 -14.76 -3.01
N ALA A 118 -0.17 -13.86 -3.71
CA ALA A 118 -1.63 -13.85 -3.79
C ALA A 118 -2.19 -15.16 -4.35
N ASN A 119 -1.59 -15.65 -5.45
CA ASN A 119 -1.96 -16.93 -6.04
C ASN A 119 -1.71 -18.12 -5.10
N ALA A 120 -0.64 -18.07 -4.30
CA ALA A 120 -0.31 -19.11 -3.32
C ALA A 120 -1.25 -19.09 -2.11
N MET A 121 -1.72 -17.91 -1.69
CA MET A 121 -2.73 -17.78 -0.63
C MET A 121 -4.11 -18.25 -1.08
N GLY A 122 -4.44 -18.11 -2.34
CA GLY A 122 -5.78 -18.24 -2.90
C GLY A 122 -6.51 -16.91 -2.94
N LEU A 123 -7.10 -16.58 -4.11
CA LEU A 123 -7.73 -15.28 -4.32
C LEU A 123 -8.96 -15.06 -3.43
N ASP A 124 -9.69 -16.11 -3.10
CA ASP A 124 -10.80 -16.04 -2.15
C ASP A 124 -10.36 -15.57 -0.78
N VAL A 125 -9.23 -16.10 -0.28
CA VAL A 125 -8.64 -15.70 1.01
C VAL A 125 -8.15 -14.26 0.96
N VAL A 126 -7.56 -13.84 -0.15
CA VAL A 126 -7.12 -12.45 -0.37
C VAL A 126 -8.31 -11.50 -0.30
N ILE A 127 -9.41 -11.82 -0.99
CA ILE A 127 -10.65 -11.02 -1.01
C ILE A 127 -11.29 -10.95 0.39
N GLU A 128 -11.37 -12.08 1.09
CA GLU A 128 -11.89 -12.13 2.46
C GLU A 128 -11.08 -11.20 3.39
N LYS A 129 -9.75 -11.29 3.34
CA LYS A 129 -8.87 -10.44 4.15
C LYS A 129 -8.97 -8.96 3.75
N LEU A 130 -9.06 -8.63 2.46
CA LEU A 130 -9.27 -7.26 1.98
C LEU A 130 -10.56 -6.68 2.56
N ASN A 131 -11.68 -7.39 2.46
CA ASN A 131 -12.96 -6.95 3.01
C ASN A 131 -12.87 -6.75 4.54
N LYS A 132 -12.27 -7.69 5.26
CA LYS A 132 -12.03 -7.58 6.71
C LYS A 132 -11.29 -6.29 7.07
N TYR A 133 -10.20 -5.98 6.36
CA TYR A 133 -9.42 -4.78 6.68
C TYR A 133 -10.09 -3.50 6.18
N ARG A 134 -10.89 -3.56 5.14
CA ARG A 134 -11.75 -2.45 4.73
C ARG A 134 -12.77 -2.09 5.81
N GLU A 135 -13.42 -3.08 6.42
CA GLU A 135 -14.36 -2.88 7.52
C GLU A 135 -13.66 -2.30 8.77
N ILE A 136 -12.50 -2.83 9.14
CA ILE A 136 -11.74 -2.38 10.31
C ILE A 136 -11.23 -0.95 10.16
N THR A 137 -10.78 -0.58 8.96
CA THR A 137 -10.08 0.70 8.73
C THR A 137 -10.96 1.78 8.09
N GLY A 138 -12.07 1.40 7.47
CA GLY A 138 -12.88 2.31 6.64
C GLY A 138 -12.14 2.82 5.39
N ASN A 139 -11.00 2.23 5.00
CA ASN A 139 -10.15 2.72 3.93
C ASN A 139 -10.39 1.93 2.63
N ASP A 140 -10.72 2.66 1.56
CA ASP A 140 -11.02 2.07 0.25
C ASP A 140 -9.79 1.47 -0.46
N VAL A 141 -8.57 1.65 0.04
CA VAL A 141 -7.37 0.93 -0.44
C VAL A 141 -7.54 -0.59 -0.33
N TYR A 142 -8.39 -1.04 0.59
CA TYR A 142 -8.74 -2.46 0.79
C TYR A 142 -10.03 -2.87 0.07
N LYS A 143 -10.62 -2.02 -0.76
CA LYS A 143 -11.74 -2.43 -1.63
C LYS A 143 -11.18 -3.41 -2.67
N PRO A 144 -11.65 -4.67 -2.72
CA PRO A 144 -11.12 -5.64 -3.67
C PRO A 144 -11.21 -5.15 -5.11
N SER A 145 -10.11 -5.30 -5.84
CA SER A 145 -10.03 -5.04 -7.28
C SER A 145 -11.06 -5.90 -8.04
N GLU A 146 -11.68 -5.32 -9.07
CA GLU A 146 -12.61 -6.07 -9.93
C GLU A 146 -11.94 -7.26 -10.62
N MET A 147 -10.66 -7.16 -10.90
CA MET A 147 -9.89 -8.26 -11.47
C MET A 147 -9.79 -9.43 -10.50
N LEU A 148 -9.48 -9.17 -9.22
CA LEU A 148 -9.43 -10.21 -8.19
C LEU A 148 -10.78 -10.92 -8.04
N LEU A 149 -11.88 -10.15 -8.03
CA LEU A 149 -13.23 -10.71 -7.92
C LEU A 149 -13.56 -11.63 -9.10
N LYS A 150 -13.31 -11.19 -10.33
CA LYS A 150 -13.55 -11.98 -11.54
C LYS A 150 -12.71 -13.26 -11.59
N LEU A 151 -11.42 -13.18 -11.24
CA LEU A 151 -10.53 -14.34 -11.23
C LEU A 151 -10.91 -15.37 -10.15
N ALA A 152 -11.33 -14.89 -8.97
CA ALA A 152 -11.82 -15.77 -7.92
C ALA A 152 -13.11 -16.51 -8.35
N GLU A 153 -14.07 -15.80 -8.97
CA GLU A 153 -15.29 -16.40 -9.49
C GLU A 153 -15.04 -17.46 -10.58
N SER A 154 -14.05 -17.22 -11.46
CA SER A 154 -13.70 -18.17 -12.54
C SER A 154 -12.75 -19.28 -12.06
N GLY A 155 -12.18 -19.21 -10.86
CA GLY A 155 -11.16 -20.12 -10.36
C GLY A 155 -9.80 -19.97 -11.07
N GLU A 156 -9.59 -18.84 -11.74
CA GLU A 156 -8.35 -18.50 -12.43
C GLU A 156 -7.34 -17.83 -11.48
N ARG A 157 -6.12 -17.62 -11.98
CA ARG A 157 -5.02 -17.01 -11.23
C ARG A 157 -4.61 -15.68 -11.85
N LEU A 158 -3.99 -14.85 -11.06
CA LEU A 158 -3.26 -13.68 -11.57
C LEU A 158 -2.16 -14.15 -12.52
N GLY A 159 -2.20 -13.67 -13.75
CA GLY A 159 -1.30 -14.09 -14.82
C GLY A 159 -0.94 -12.95 -15.75
N GLU A 160 -1.40 -13.01 -16.98
CA GLU A 160 -1.15 -12.00 -18.00
C GLU A 160 -2.23 -10.90 -17.97
N ALA A 161 -1.87 -9.69 -18.42
CA ALA A 161 -2.83 -8.64 -18.65
C ALA A 161 -3.83 -9.06 -19.75
N PRO A 162 -5.05 -8.49 -19.76
CA PRO A 162 -6.00 -8.69 -20.85
C PRO A 162 -5.38 -8.45 -22.23
N ALA A 163 -5.89 -9.15 -23.23
CA ALA A 163 -5.37 -9.08 -24.60
C ALA A 163 -5.26 -7.64 -25.12
N LYS A 164 -4.24 -7.40 -25.97
CA LYS A 164 -3.93 -6.04 -26.47
C LYS A 164 -5.07 -5.36 -27.24
N GLU A 165 -6.02 -6.11 -27.78
CA GLU A 165 -7.18 -5.59 -28.49
C GLU A 165 -8.07 -4.75 -27.56
N ASP A 166 -8.34 -5.22 -26.35
CA ASP A 166 -9.15 -4.48 -25.35
C ASP A 166 -8.44 -3.21 -24.89
N ARG A 167 -7.10 -3.24 -24.85
CA ARG A 167 -6.29 -2.09 -24.48
C ARG A 167 -6.33 -0.98 -25.52
N LYS A 168 -6.30 -1.36 -26.81
CA LYS A 168 -6.30 -0.38 -27.92
C LYS A 168 -7.62 0.37 -27.97
N GLU A 169 -8.75 -0.32 -27.82
CA GLU A 169 -10.08 0.31 -27.76
C GLU A 169 -10.20 1.30 -26.58
N LYS A 170 -9.69 0.90 -25.39
CA LYS A 170 -9.73 1.77 -24.20
C LYS A 170 -8.84 3.00 -24.37
N LEU A 171 -7.62 2.85 -24.92
CA LEU A 171 -6.72 3.97 -25.22
C LEU A 171 -7.31 4.91 -26.30
N ASP A 172 -7.86 4.35 -27.38
CA ASP A 172 -8.48 5.12 -28.45
C ASP A 172 -9.73 5.87 -27.95
N PHE A 173 -10.49 5.29 -27.04
CA PHE A 173 -11.61 5.94 -26.36
C PHE A 173 -11.14 7.10 -25.46
N GLU A 174 -10.12 6.89 -24.63
CA GLU A 174 -9.56 7.94 -23.76
C GLU A 174 -8.94 9.08 -24.57
N MET A 175 -8.19 8.77 -25.62
CA MET A 175 -7.59 9.77 -26.52
C MET A 175 -8.65 10.57 -27.28
N SER A 176 -9.75 9.93 -27.72
CA SER A 176 -10.86 10.62 -28.35
C SER A 176 -11.64 11.52 -27.40
N SER A 177 -11.76 11.10 -26.14
CA SER A 177 -12.40 11.90 -25.08
C SER A 177 -11.58 13.14 -24.71
N VAL A 178 -10.25 13.04 -24.71
CA VAL A 178 -9.36 14.19 -24.49
C VAL A 178 -9.38 15.15 -25.68
N ALA A 179 -9.41 14.63 -26.91
CA ALA A 179 -9.43 15.46 -28.12
C ALA A 179 -10.73 16.25 -28.31
N ASN A 180 -11.85 15.78 -27.74
CA ASN A 180 -13.15 16.48 -27.80
C ASN A 180 -13.34 17.55 -26.70
N ASN A 181 -12.39 17.69 -25.76
CA ASN A 181 -12.41 18.69 -24.69
C ASN A 181 -11.46 19.87 -24.93
N PHE A 182 -10.89 20.00 -26.11
CA PHE A 182 -10.12 21.14 -26.63
C PHE A 182 -10.79 21.70 -27.88
#